data_088198ef67b71a2b3e3884ff7be2cf10
#
_entry.id   088198ef67b71a2b3e3884ff7be2cf10
#
_cell.length_a   1.000
_cell.length_b   1.000
_cell.length_c   1.000
_cell.angle_alpha   90.00
_cell.angle_beta   90.00
_cell.angle_gamma   90.00
#
_symmetry.space_group_name_H-M   'P 1'
#
loop_
_entity.id
_entity.type
_entity.pdbx_description
1 polymer ?
#
loop_
_entity_poly.entity_id
_entity_poly.type
_entity_poly.pdbx_seq_one_letter_code
_entity_poly.pdbx_strand_id
1 'polypeptide(L)'
;YSEGFHLKVPFVQEVEKMSNKIQVYETPASAVSKDLQTVSSKIAVNYRLVSDKAAEMYQNVGTDYQTVLISPVVQECMKSATAKYTAEQLITERTAVGDEIKEALDTKLNSYGIYIEKFNIVNFDFSAEFNTAIEAKQVAEQNLLKTKTEQEQAITISEAQAKQKVIAAEANANAILKEAEAQAEANRLLEASLSDKVIAYEQITKWNGEMPKVVSGDSNGMLINIDPEDLGKSSSYVPPTQPTTQNDTTE
;
A
#
# COMPACT_ATOMS: atom_id res chain seq x y z
N TYR A 1 5.92 43.71 46.40
CA TYR A 1 6.56 44.99 46.22
C TYR A 1 6.72 45.28 44.75
N SER A 2 6.48 46.52 44.35
CA SER A 2 6.81 46.98 43.00
C SER A 2 8.33 47.05 42.79
N GLU A 3 8.78 47.16 41.56
CA GLU A 3 10.20 47.34 41.26
C GLU A 3 10.73 48.60 41.99
N GLY A 4 11.86 48.46 42.67
CA GLY A 4 12.46 49.57 43.40
C GLY A 4 13.23 49.14 44.64
N PHE A 5 13.68 50.16 45.41
CA PHE A 5 14.41 49.97 46.65
C PHE A 5 13.42 49.89 47.83
N HIS A 6 13.45 48.77 48.54
CA HIS A 6 12.60 48.57 49.72
C HIS A 6 13.46 48.24 50.91
N LEU A 7 13.22 48.96 52.03
CA LEU A 7 13.87 48.68 53.29
C LEU A 7 13.15 47.57 54.04
N LYS A 8 13.90 46.59 54.49
CA LYS A 8 13.42 45.46 55.29
C LYS A 8 13.76 45.74 56.77
N VAL A 9 12.78 45.57 57.65
CA VAL A 9 13.01 45.59 59.06
C VAL A 9 13.56 44.25 59.54
N PRO A 10 14.83 44.14 59.98
CA PRO A 10 15.38 42.90 60.45
C PRO A 10 14.57 42.30 61.59
N PHE A 11 14.47 41.01 61.68
CA PHE A 11 13.74 40.18 62.68
C PHE A 11 12.20 40.27 62.66
N VAL A 12 11.60 41.23 61.95
CA VAL A 12 10.14 41.32 61.83
C VAL A 12 9.58 40.97 60.48
N GLN A 13 10.39 41.21 59.45
CA GLN A 13 9.97 40.96 58.06
C GLN A 13 10.82 39.86 57.41
N GLU A 14 10.17 38.89 56.81
CA GLU A 14 10.79 37.92 56.00
C GLU A 14 10.46 38.18 54.50
N VAL A 15 11.45 38.00 53.61
CA VAL A 15 11.29 38.25 52.17
C VAL A 15 11.47 36.96 51.46
N GLU A 16 10.39 36.48 50.86
CA GLU A 16 10.41 35.32 49.97
C GLU A 16 10.56 35.78 48.51
N LYS A 17 11.32 35.01 47.74
CA LYS A 17 11.57 35.28 46.31
C LYS A 17 10.77 34.31 45.46
N MET A 18 9.84 34.84 44.69
CA MET A 18 9.12 34.07 43.68
C MET A 18 9.58 34.50 42.29
N SER A 19 9.88 33.52 41.42
CA SER A 19 10.31 33.78 40.04
C SER A 19 9.11 33.93 39.13
N ASN A 20 9.05 35.04 38.39
CA ASN A 20 8.08 35.24 37.30
C ASN A 20 8.59 34.81 35.92
N LYS A 21 9.81 34.26 35.88
CA LYS A 21 10.37 33.69 34.65
C LYS A 21 9.67 32.39 34.31
N ILE A 22 9.76 31.98 33.03
CA ILE A 22 9.28 30.69 32.61
C ILE A 22 10.06 29.60 33.33
N GLN A 23 9.33 28.72 33.97
CA GLN A 23 9.84 27.54 34.67
C GLN A 23 9.30 26.28 34.03
N VAL A 24 10.00 25.17 34.21
CA VAL A 24 9.57 23.83 33.71
C VAL A 24 9.28 22.99 34.97
N TYR A 25 8.10 22.38 34.99
CA TYR A 25 7.73 21.40 35.99
C TYR A 25 7.47 20.05 35.31
N GLU A 26 8.21 19.04 35.73
CA GLU A 26 8.04 17.69 35.22
C GLU A 26 7.35 16.83 36.28
N THR A 27 6.33 16.12 35.89
CA THR A 27 5.60 15.19 36.76
C THR A 27 5.21 13.91 36.02
N PRO A 28 5.35 12.75 36.67
CA PRO A 28 4.74 11.53 36.13
C PRO A 28 3.22 11.61 36.27
N ALA A 29 2.50 11.15 35.26
CA ALA A 29 1.05 11.04 35.29
C ALA A 29 0.64 9.65 34.80
N SER A 30 -0.31 9.05 35.50
CA SER A 30 -0.93 7.80 35.10
C SER A 30 -2.43 8.00 34.94
N ALA A 31 -2.95 7.50 33.83
CA ALA A 31 -4.35 7.64 33.47
C ALA A 31 -4.85 6.36 32.78
N VAL A 32 -6.14 6.31 32.50
CA VAL A 32 -6.77 5.22 31.76
C VAL A 32 -7.38 5.80 30.49
N SER A 33 -7.14 5.17 29.36
CA SER A 33 -7.71 5.55 28.09
C SER A 33 -9.18 5.09 27.97
N LYS A 34 -9.87 5.54 26.91
CA LYS A 34 -11.27 5.18 26.62
C LYS A 34 -11.49 3.68 26.49
N ASP A 35 -10.51 2.96 25.99
CA ASP A 35 -10.48 1.50 25.83
C ASP A 35 -9.91 0.75 27.04
N LEU A 36 -9.92 1.43 28.21
CA LEU A 36 -9.51 0.89 29.52
C LEU A 36 -8.03 0.45 29.60
N GLN A 37 -7.18 0.98 28.74
CA GLN A 37 -5.75 0.72 28.81
C GLN A 37 -5.08 1.69 29.81
N THR A 38 -4.21 1.15 30.64
CA THR A 38 -3.38 1.98 31.54
C THR A 38 -2.30 2.68 30.73
N VAL A 39 -2.25 3.99 30.84
CA VAL A 39 -1.30 4.87 30.16
C VAL A 39 -0.47 5.56 31.21
N SER A 40 0.82 5.32 31.22
CA SER A 40 1.79 6.06 32.00
C SER A 40 2.50 7.08 31.12
N SER A 41 2.64 8.31 31.58
CA SER A 41 3.34 9.33 30.82
C SER A 41 4.16 10.23 31.71
N LYS A 42 5.21 10.83 31.15
CA LYS A 42 5.97 11.90 31.78
C LYS A 42 5.58 13.21 31.09
N ILE A 43 5.17 14.17 31.87
CA ILE A 43 4.64 15.45 31.41
C ILE A 43 5.59 16.55 31.82
N ALA A 44 5.89 17.47 30.90
CA ALA A 44 6.64 18.68 31.15
C ALA A 44 5.75 19.89 30.85
N VAL A 45 5.52 20.72 31.90
CA VAL A 45 4.71 21.92 31.82
C VAL A 45 5.62 23.14 31.94
N ASN A 46 5.63 23.97 30.92
CA ASN A 46 6.29 25.27 30.95
C ASN A 46 5.26 26.30 31.38
N TYR A 47 5.51 26.93 32.50
CA TYR A 47 4.60 27.91 33.09
C TYR A 47 5.35 29.12 33.60
N ARG A 48 4.61 30.21 33.82
CA ARG A 48 5.10 31.39 34.51
C ARG A 48 4.07 31.92 35.50
N LEU A 49 4.55 32.59 36.54
CA LEU A 49 3.69 33.31 37.47
C LEU A 49 3.44 34.71 36.97
N VAL A 50 2.21 35.19 37.13
CA VAL A 50 1.86 36.59 36.91
C VAL A 50 2.26 37.38 38.16
N SER A 51 3.08 38.44 38.00
CA SER A 51 3.64 39.22 39.10
C SER A 51 2.56 39.76 40.04
N ASP A 52 1.44 40.23 39.50
CA ASP A 52 0.34 40.83 40.26
C ASP A 52 -0.38 39.82 41.17
N LYS A 53 -0.35 38.54 40.81
CA LYS A 53 -0.96 37.45 41.56
C LYS A 53 0.00 36.71 42.49
N ALA A 54 1.29 37.03 42.47
CA ALA A 54 2.31 36.31 43.24
C ALA A 54 2.08 36.42 44.75
N ALA A 55 1.62 37.57 45.24
CA ALA A 55 1.31 37.77 46.66
C ALA A 55 0.09 36.95 47.10
N GLU A 56 -0.96 36.90 46.28
CA GLU A 56 -2.15 36.10 46.55
C GLU A 56 -1.83 34.58 46.49
N MET A 57 -0.99 34.17 45.55
CA MET A 57 -0.48 32.83 45.46
C MET A 57 0.28 32.39 46.69
N TYR A 58 1.17 33.25 47.18
CA TYR A 58 1.94 33.01 48.39
C TYR A 58 1.05 32.86 49.62
N GLN A 59 0.04 33.74 49.78
CA GLN A 59 -0.91 33.67 50.89
C GLN A 59 -1.77 32.43 50.88
N ASN A 60 -2.24 32.00 49.72
CA ASN A 60 -3.22 30.91 49.61
C ASN A 60 -2.59 29.52 49.46
N VAL A 61 -1.40 29.44 48.85
CA VAL A 61 -0.78 28.16 48.47
C VAL A 61 0.64 28.03 49.05
N GLY A 62 1.38 29.16 49.15
CA GLY A 62 2.77 29.16 49.59
C GLY A 62 3.78 29.04 48.45
N THR A 63 5.02 28.72 48.81
CA THR A 63 6.12 28.57 47.86
C THR A 63 6.09 27.25 47.10
N ASP A 64 5.42 26.20 47.63
CA ASP A 64 5.37 24.85 47.06
C ASP A 64 4.15 24.63 46.12
N TYR A 65 3.74 25.68 45.41
CA TYR A 65 2.59 25.68 44.53
C TYR A 65 2.73 24.67 43.37
N GLN A 66 3.95 24.26 43.04
CA GLN A 66 4.20 23.23 42.02
C GLN A 66 3.59 21.89 42.44
N THR A 67 3.88 21.46 43.65
CA THR A 67 3.44 20.17 44.18
C THR A 67 2.00 20.20 44.66
N VAL A 68 1.60 21.33 45.28
CA VAL A 68 0.28 21.48 45.91
C VAL A 68 -0.82 21.77 44.87
N LEU A 69 -0.48 22.54 43.84
CA LEU A 69 -1.48 23.03 42.86
C LEU A 69 -1.24 22.47 41.44
N ILE A 70 -0.05 22.67 40.88
CA ILE A 70 0.18 22.29 39.47
C ILE A 70 0.08 20.78 39.28
N SER A 71 0.73 19.99 40.14
CA SER A 71 0.75 18.54 40.00
C SER A 71 -0.63 17.89 40.02
N PRO A 72 -1.51 18.16 40.99
CA PRO A 72 -2.86 17.57 41.02
C PRO A 72 -3.72 17.99 39.82
N VAL A 73 -3.64 19.30 39.43
CA VAL A 73 -4.40 19.81 38.30
C VAL A 73 -3.95 19.17 36.97
N VAL A 74 -2.63 18.99 36.80
CA VAL A 74 -2.08 18.30 35.64
C VAL A 74 -2.58 16.85 35.58
N GLN A 75 -2.56 16.15 36.72
CA GLN A 75 -3.05 14.75 36.76
C GLN A 75 -4.56 14.66 36.47
N GLU A 76 -5.35 15.61 36.99
CA GLU A 76 -6.79 15.65 36.73
C GLU A 76 -7.09 15.94 35.26
N CYS A 77 -6.45 16.96 34.67
CA CYS A 77 -6.62 17.28 33.23
C CYS A 77 -6.18 16.12 32.35
N MET A 78 -5.07 15.48 32.70
CA MET A 78 -4.58 14.30 31.96
C MET A 78 -5.59 13.15 32.00
N LYS A 79 -6.12 12.79 33.19
CA LYS A 79 -7.14 11.74 33.34
C LYS A 79 -8.42 12.07 32.57
N SER A 80 -8.85 13.34 32.61
CA SER A 80 -10.05 13.79 31.91
C SER A 80 -9.90 13.72 30.38
N ALA A 81 -8.75 14.13 29.86
CA ALA A 81 -8.49 14.11 28.43
C ALA A 81 -8.31 12.65 27.93
N THR A 82 -7.44 11.88 28.59
CA THR A 82 -7.16 10.50 28.13
C THR A 82 -8.38 9.59 28.14
N ALA A 83 -9.35 9.81 29.03
CA ALA A 83 -10.60 9.06 29.05
C ALA A 83 -11.48 9.27 27.80
N LYS A 84 -11.22 10.29 26.98
CA LYS A 84 -11.97 10.56 25.74
C LYS A 84 -11.38 9.84 24.52
N TYR A 85 -10.10 9.50 24.57
CA TYR A 85 -9.34 8.94 23.45
C TYR A 85 -8.97 7.48 23.71
N THR A 86 -8.94 6.67 22.63
CA THR A 86 -8.36 5.33 22.71
C THR A 86 -6.85 5.38 22.80
N ALA A 87 -6.20 4.31 23.25
CA ALA A 87 -4.74 4.24 23.31
C ALA A 87 -4.08 4.50 21.95
N GLU A 88 -4.67 4.00 20.85
CA GLU A 88 -4.23 4.27 19.48
C GLU A 88 -4.36 5.76 19.12
N GLN A 89 -5.48 6.41 19.48
CA GLN A 89 -5.68 7.85 19.26
C GLN A 89 -4.72 8.72 20.08
N LEU A 90 -4.37 8.32 21.30
CA LEU A 90 -3.37 9.05 22.11
C LEU A 90 -2.00 9.13 21.42
N ILE A 91 -1.68 8.15 20.57
CA ILE A 91 -0.44 8.13 19.79
C ILE A 91 -0.60 8.95 18.51
N THR A 92 -1.67 8.71 17.75
CA THR A 92 -1.88 9.28 16.42
C THR A 92 -2.32 10.74 16.47
N GLU A 93 -3.12 11.13 17.48
CA GLU A 93 -3.68 12.46 17.66
C GLU A 93 -3.01 13.22 18.83
N ARG A 94 -1.76 12.87 19.13
CA ARG A 94 -1.00 13.39 20.29
C ARG A 94 -1.02 14.91 20.40
N THR A 95 -0.95 15.62 19.28
CA THR A 95 -0.97 17.09 19.26
C THR A 95 -2.31 17.63 19.73
N ALA A 96 -3.43 17.11 19.22
CA ALA A 96 -4.77 17.52 19.62
C ALA A 96 -5.03 17.25 21.10
N VAL A 97 -4.60 16.10 21.61
CA VAL A 97 -4.68 15.75 23.04
C VAL A 97 -3.87 16.71 23.88
N GLY A 98 -2.67 17.07 23.43
CA GLY A 98 -1.80 18.04 24.12
C GLY A 98 -2.43 19.44 24.19
N ASP A 99 -3.05 19.90 23.11
CA ASP A 99 -3.71 21.21 23.04
C ASP A 99 -4.95 21.24 23.94
N GLU A 100 -5.76 20.17 23.96
CA GLU A 100 -6.92 20.06 24.84
C GLU A 100 -6.51 20.09 26.32
N ILE A 101 -5.45 19.37 26.68
CA ILE A 101 -4.95 19.37 28.05
C ILE A 101 -4.42 20.76 28.42
N LYS A 102 -3.69 21.43 27.51
CA LYS A 102 -3.19 22.79 27.73
C LYS A 102 -4.34 23.76 28.00
N GLU A 103 -5.39 23.74 27.20
CA GLU A 103 -6.57 24.61 27.36
C GLU A 103 -7.27 24.35 28.71
N ALA A 104 -7.43 23.10 29.09
CA ALA A 104 -7.99 22.74 30.39
C ALA A 104 -7.12 23.20 31.58
N LEU A 105 -5.80 23.11 31.44
CA LEU A 105 -4.84 23.61 32.44
C LEU A 105 -4.88 25.10 32.53
N ASP A 106 -4.87 25.82 31.40
CA ASP A 106 -4.97 27.29 31.39
C ASP A 106 -6.24 27.77 32.11
N THR A 107 -7.38 27.13 31.80
CA THR A 107 -8.66 27.50 32.45
C THR A 107 -8.62 27.35 33.96
N LYS A 108 -8.01 26.25 34.46
CA LYS A 108 -7.96 25.98 35.91
C LYS A 108 -6.88 26.75 36.66
N LEU A 109 -5.72 26.96 36.06
CA LEU A 109 -4.55 27.54 36.71
C LEU A 109 -4.46 29.08 36.58
N ASN A 110 -5.11 29.63 35.53
CA ASN A 110 -5.10 31.09 35.32
C ASN A 110 -5.77 31.87 36.49
N SER A 111 -6.79 31.29 37.13
CA SER A 111 -7.44 31.88 38.31
C SER A 111 -6.47 32.09 39.47
N TYR A 112 -5.45 31.24 39.55
CA TYR A 112 -4.39 31.35 40.57
C TYR A 112 -3.19 32.20 40.11
N GLY A 113 -3.22 32.76 38.89
CA GLY A 113 -2.12 33.53 38.34
C GLY A 113 -0.96 32.74 37.79
N ILE A 114 -1.21 31.46 37.43
CA ILE A 114 -0.27 30.60 36.72
C ILE A 114 -0.68 30.54 35.26
N TYR A 115 0.24 30.93 34.37
CA TYR A 115 0.04 30.91 32.93
C TYR A 115 0.82 29.76 32.31
N ILE A 116 0.15 28.94 31.52
CA ILE A 116 0.78 27.79 30.83
C ILE A 116 1.26 28.23 29.45
N GLU A 117 2.57 28.37 29.31
CA GLU A 117 3.18 28.72 28.03
C GLU A 117 3.16 27.53 27.09
N LYS A 118 3.59 26.34 27.57
CA LYS A 118 3.67 25.13 26.77
C LYS A 118 3.41 23.89 27.62
N PHE A 119 2.68 22.95 27.03
CA PHE A 119 2.45 21.63 27.59
C PHE A 119 3.08 20.59 26.67
N ASN A 120 3.93 19.74 27.22
CA ASN A 120 4.60 18.69 26.47
C ASN A 120 4.37 17.35 27.16
N ILE A 121 3.89 16.40 26.39
CA ILE A 121 3.87 15.01 26.79
C ILE A 121 5.21 14.41 26.34
N VAL A 122 6.04 13.93 27.26
CA VAL A 122 7.37 13.42 26.92
C VAL A 122 7.25 12.04 26.28
N ASN A 123 6.52 11.13 26.92
CA ASN A 123 6.26 9.78 26.43
C ASN A 123 4.83 9.33 26.78
N PHE A 124 4.36 8.32 26.05
CA PHE A 124 3.24 7.49 26.46
C PHE A 124 3.76 6.05 26.55
N ASP A 125 3.66 5.47 27.74
CA ASP A 125 4.02 4.09 27.99
C ASP A 125 2.74 3.30 28.26
N PHE A 126 2.53 2.26 27.49
CA PHE A 126 1.40 1.35 27.59
C PHE A 126 1.84 0.02 28.18
N SER A 127 0.90 -0.85 28.55
CA SER A 127 1.23 -2.18 29.06
C SER A 127 1.94 -3.02 27.98
N ALA A 128 2.78 -3.98 28.40
CA ALA A 128 3.49 -4.85 27.49
C ALA A 128 2.52 -5.69 26.64
N GLU A 129 1.41 -6.14 27.25
CA GLU A 129 0.37 -6.90 26.59
C GLU A 129 -0.31 -6.08 25.49
N PHE A 130 -0.57 -4.79 25.74
CA PHE A 130 -1.15 -3.89 24.74
C PHE A 130 -0.19 -3.66 23.57
N ASN A 131 1.09 -3.42 23.85
CA ASN A 131 2.09 -3.23 22.79
C ASN A 131 2.18 -4.47 21.90
N THR A 132 2.22 -5.67 22.49
CA THR A 132 2.24 -6.93 21.73
C THR A 132 0.97 -7.13 20.90
N ALA A 133 -0.20 -6.78 21.45
CA ALA A 133 -1.46 -6.87 20.72
C ALA A 133 -1.53 -5.88 19.51
N ILE A 134 -1.03 -4.66 19.68
CA ILE A 134 -0.95 -3.68 18.60
C ILE A 134 0.03 -4.13 17.51
N GLU A 135 1.20 -4.64 17.89
CA GLU A 135 2.15 -5.21 16.92
C GLU A 135 1.53 -6.36 16.13
N ALA A 136 0.86 -7.28 16.81
CA ALA A 136 0.17 -8.39 16.15
C ALA A 136 -0.95 -7.90 15.20
N LYS A 137 -1.73 -6.90 15.61
CA LYS A 137 -2.75 -6.26 14.77
C LYS A 137 -2.13 -5.64 13.53
N GLN A 138 -1.05 -4.86 13.67
CA GLN A 138 -0.37 -4.24 12.54
C GLN A 138 0.19 -5.26 11.56
N VAL A 139 0.80 -6.34 12.07
CA VAL A 139 1.30 -7.45 11.22
C VAL A 139 0.14 -8.10 10.47
N ALA A 140 -0.99 -8.35 11.13
CA ALA A 140 -2.17 -8.92 10.49
C ALA A 140 -2.77 -7.99 9.41
N GLU A 141 -2.86 -6.69 9.67
CA GLU A 141 -3.32 -5.70 8.70
C GLU A 141 -2.38 -5.58 7.50
N GLN A 142 -1.06 -5.58 7.73
CA GLN A 142 -0.08 -5.58 6.64
C GLN A 142 -0.15 -6.85 5.79
N ASN A 143 -0.32 -8.02 6.43
CA ASN A 143 -0.48 -9.28 5.72
C ASN A 143 -1.77 -9.30 4.89
N LEU A 144 -2.88 -8.78 5.42
CA LEU A 144 -4.13 -8.65 4.69
C LEU A 144 -3.97 -7.73 3.47
N LEU A 145 -3.33 -6.57 3.65
CA LEU A 145 -3.06 -5.63 2.56
C LEU A 145 -2.17 -6.25 1.49
N LYS A 146 -1.12 -6.95 1.92
CA LYS A 146 -0.21 -7.69 1.01
C LYS A 146 -0.96 -8.74 0.20
N THR A 147 -1.74 -9.59 0.86
CA THR A 147 -2.54 -10.63 0.18
C THR A 147 -3.54 -10.02 -0.81
N LYS A 148 -4.20 -8.92 -0.42
CA LYS A 148 -5.12 -8.20 -1.32
C LYS A 148 -4.39 -7.66 -2.56
N THR A 149 -3.24 -7.03 -2.36
CA THR A 149 -2.42 -6.52 -3.46
C THR A 149 -1.91 -7.64 -4.37
N GLU A 150 -1.48 -8.77 -3.80
CA GLU A 150 -1.06 -9.96 -4.56
C GLU A 150 -2.22 -10.54 -5.39
N GLN A 151 -3.44 -10.61 -4.84
CA GLN A 151 -4.63 -11.03 -5.57
C GLN A 151 -4.98 -10.08 -6.71
N GLU A 152 -4.95 -8.76 -6.48
CA GLU A 152 -5.19 -7.76 -7.52
C GLU A 152 -4.14 -7.84 -8.64
N GLN A 153 -2.87 -8.06 -8.29
CA GLN A 153 -1.81 -8.29 -9.27
C GLN A 153 -2.03 -9.57 -10.08
N ALA A 154 -2.41 -10.67 -9.42
CA ALA A 154 -2.69 -11.93 -10.10
C ALA A 154 -3.86 -11.82 -11.09
N ILE A 155 -4.92 -11.11 -10.72
CA ILE A 155 -6.05 -10.80 -11.61
C ILE A 155 -5.57 -9.96 -12.80
N THR A 156 -4.82 -8.89 -12.55
CA THR A 156 -4.29 -8.00 -13.61
C THR A 156 -3.39 -8.76 -14.60
N ILE A 157 -2.52 -9.64 -14.09
CA ILE A 157 -1.64 -10.48 -14.90
C ILE A 157 -2.48 -11.46 -15.73
N SER A 158 -3.49 -12.11 -15.14
CA SER A 158 -4.37 -13.04 -15.84
C SER A 158 -5.16 -12.34 -16.94
N GLU A 159 -5.70 -11.16 -16.68
CA GLU A 159 -6.40 -10.35 -17.70
C GLU A 159 -5.46 -9.91 -18.82
N ALA A 160 -4.24 -9.49 -18.49
CA ALA A 160 -3.23 -9.13 -19.48
C ALA A 160 -2.86 -10.32 -20.38
N GLN A 161 -2.68 -11.52 -19.79
CA GLN A 161 -2.41 -12.75 -20.53
C GLN A 161 -3.59 -13.15 -21.42
N ALA A 162 -4.82 -13.02 -20.94
CA ALA A 162 -6.01 -13.29 -21.74
C ALA A 162 -6.10 -12.34 -22.94
N LYS A 163 -5.90 -11.03 -22.72
CA LYS A 163 -5.85 -10.03 -23.80
C LYS A 163 -4.74 -10.32 -24.81
N GLN A 164 -3.56 -10.69 -24.33
CA GLN A 164 -2.44 -11.05 -25.20
C GLN A 164 -2.76 -12.26 -26.09
N LYS A 165 -3.43 -13.29 -25.55
CA LYS A 165 -3.86 -14.44 -26.34
C LYS A 165 -4.89 -14.06 -27.41
N VAL A 166 -5.84 -13.18 -27.07
CA VAL A 166 -6.83 -12.67 -28.04
C VAL A 166 -6.14 -11.90 -29.16
N ILE A 167 -5.27 -10.94 -28.81
CA ILE A 167 -4.51 -10.14 -29.79
C ILE A 167 -3.65 -11.05 -30.69
N ALA A 168 -2.99 -12.06 -30.11
CA ALA A 168 -2.20 -13.02 -30.90
C ALA A 168 -3.06 -13.85 -31.87
N ALA A 169 -4.25 -14.29 -31.42
CA ALA A 169 -5.18 -15.01 -32.28
C ALA A 169 -5.74 -14.12 -33.39
N GLU A 170 -6.09 -12.89 -33.12
CA GLU A 170 -6.54 -11.91 -34.11
C GLU A 170 -5.42 -11.57 -35.11
N ALA A 171 -4.19 -11.40 -34.65
CA ALA A 171 -3.05 -11.17 -35.53
C ALA A 171 -2.77 -12.35 -36.45
N ASN A 172 -2.84 -13.60 -35.94
CA ASN A 172 -2.69 -14.80 -36.72
C ASN A 172 -3.84 -14.96 -37.76
N ALA A 173 -5.09 -14.71 -37.35
CA ALA A 173 -6.21 -14.74 -38.27
C ALA A 173 -6.08 -13.71 -39.41
N ASN A 174 -5.67 -12.49 -39.08
CA ASN A 174 -5.41 -11.41 -40.06
C ASN A 174 -4.22 -11.77 -40.99
N ALA A 175 -3.17 -12.41 -40.45
CA ALA A 175 -2.04 -12.86 -41.27
C ALA A 175 -2.47 -13.92 -42.28
N ILE A 176 -3.25 -14.94 -41.85
CA ILE A 176 -3.79 -15.98 -42.72
C ILE A 176 -4.71 -15.40 -43.81
N LEU A 177 -5.58 -14.44 -43.42
CA LEU A 177 -6.46 -13.76 -44.39
C LEU A 177 -5.66 -13.02 -45.45
N LYS A 178 -4.66 -12.23 -45.04
CA LYS A 178 -3.79 -11.49 -45.97
C LYS A 178 -2.98 -12.41 -46.88
N GLU A 179 -2.50 -13.53 -46.33
CA GLU A 179 -1.79 -14.54 -47.12
C GLU A 179 -2.71 -15.20 -48.15
N ALA A 180 -3.95 -15.56 -47.74
CA ALA A 180 -4.93 -16.10 -48.64
C ALA A 180 -5.37 -15.11 -49.73
N GLU A 181 -5.57 -13.82 -49.37
CA GLU A 181 -5.87 -12.76 -50.34
C GLU A 181 -4.70 -12.56 -51.34
N ALA A 182 -3.46 -12.54 -50.85
CA ALA A 182 -2.28 -12.39 -51.71
C ALA A 182 -2.13 -13.64 -52.62
N GLN A 183 -2.39 -14.83 -52.10
CA GLN A 183 -2.37 -16.05 -52.91
C GLN A 183 -3.48 -16.08 -53.97
N ALA A 184 -4.69 -15.66 -53.61
CA ALA A 184 -5.80 -15.55 -54.54
C ALA A 184 -5.51 -14.55 -55.68
N GLU A 185 -4.94 -13.40 -55.35
CA GLU A 185 -4.55 -12.35 -56.32
C GLU A 185 -3.40 -12.87 -57.22
N ALA A 186 -2.41 -13.55 -56.67
CA ALA A 186 -1.34 -14.19 -57.42
C ALA A 186 -1.89 -15.23 -58.38
N ASN A 187 -2.81 -16.10 -57.95
CA ASN A 187 -3.46 -17.09 -58.80
C ASN A 187 -4.30 -16.42 -59.90
N ARG A 188 -5.02 -15.34 -59.59
CA ARG A 188 -5.78 -14.56 -60.58
C ARG A 188 -4.88 -13.94 -61.67
N LEU A 189 -3.73 -13.41 -61.28
CA LEU A 189 -2.74 -12.86 -62.21
C LEU A 189 -2.09 -13.95 -63.05
N LEU A 190 -1.81 -15.12 -62.47
CA LEU A 190 -1.33 -16.30 -63.18
C LEU A 190 -2.36 -16.80 -64.22
N GLU A 191 -3.61 -16.93 -63.82
CA GLU A 191 -4.70 -17.35 -64.73
C GLU A 191 -4.85 -16.35 -65.89
N ALA A 192 -4.80 -15.05 -65.63
CA ALA A 192 -4.86 -14.01 -66.66
C ALA A 192 -3.64 -14.04 -67.61
N SER A 193 -2.48 -14.50 -67.14
CA SER A 193 -1.22 -14.58 -67.92
C SER A 193 -1.01 -15.90 -68.67
N LEU A 194 -1.71 -16.96 -68.22
CA LEU A 194 -1.61 -18.30 -68.83
C LEU A 194 -2.48 -18.42 -70.06
N SER A 195 -1.90 -18.17 -71.25
CA SER A 195 -2.53 -18.61 -72.49
C SER A 195 -2.21 -20.09 -72.77
N ASP A 196 -3.08 -20.79 -73.54
CA ASP A 196 -2.89 -22.16 -73.87
C ASP A 196 -1.49 -22.46 -74.44
N LYS A 197 -0.89 -21.48 -75.11
CA LYS A 197 0.48 -21.56 -75.62
C LYS A 197 1.55 -21.59 -74.59
N VAL A 198 1.38 -20.87 -73.49
CA VAL A 198 2.33 -20.80 -72.36
C VAL A 198 2.27 -22.14 -71.59
N ILE A 199 1.08 -22.67 -71.37
CA ILE A 199 0.89 -23.96 -70.71
C ILE A 199 1.56 -25.11 -71.55
N ALA A 200 1.36 -25.06 -72.84
CA ALA A 200 2.00 -26.05 -73.74
C ALA A 200 3.56 -25.91 -73.70
N TYR A 201 4.08 -24.70 -73.68
CA TYR A 201 5.51 -24.43 -73.59
C TYR A 201 6.11 -24.92 -72.26
N GLU A 202 5.50 -24.61 -71.11
CA GLU A 202 5.90 -25.09 -69.77
C GLU A 202 5.86 -26.63 -69.70
N GLN A 203 4.83 -27.30 -70.27
CA GLN A 203 4.75 -28.72 -70.32
C GLN A 203 5.90 -29.36 -71.14
N ILE A 204 6.24 -28.76 -72.27
CA ILE A 204 7.36 -29.22 -73.08
C ILE A 204 8.70 -28.99 -72.37
N THR A 205 8.88 -27.85 -71.67
CA THR A 205 10.15 -27.48 -71.01
C THR A 205 10.39 -28.31 -69.74
N LYS A 206 9.33 -28.76 -69.07
CA LYS A 206 9.42 -29.59 -67.85
C LYS A 206 9.34 -31.10 -68.18
N TRP A 207 9.16 -31.44 -69.42
CA TRP A 207 9.09 -32.86 -69.84
C TRP A 207 10.53 -33.51 -69.78
N ASN A 208 10.63 -34.54 -69.00
CA ASN A 208 11.89 -35.27 -68.80
C ASN A 208 12.24 -36.21 -69.98
N GLY A 209 11.44 -36.19 -71.05
CA GLY A 209 11.66 -37.06 -72.27
C GLY A 209 11.12 -38.48 -72.14
N GLU A 210 10.53 -38.85 -71.02
CA GLU A 210 9.92 -40.25 -70.92
C GLU A 210 8.44 -40.20 -71.24
N MET A 211 8.00 -41.16 -72.08
CA MET A 211 6.57 -41.30 -72.41
C MET A 211 5.79 -41.82 -71.19
N PRO A 212 4.66 -41.19 -70.82
CA PRO A 212 3.79 -41.77 -69.80
C PRO A 212 3.33 -43.15 -70.10
N LYS A 213 3.50 -44.07 -69.17
CA LYS A 213 3.19 -45.50 -69.35
C LYS A 213 1.69 -45.82 -69.48
N VAL A 214 0.84 -44.88 -69.22
CA VAL A 214 -0.60 -45.00 -69.39
C VAL A 214 -1.17 -43.67 -69.96
N VAL A 215 -1.74 -43.80 -71.18
CA VAL A 215 -2.50 -42.73 -71.81
C VAL A 215 -3.94 -43.20 -71.88
N SER A 216 -4.81 -42.67 -71.02
CA SER A 216 -6.25 -42.93 -71.14
C SER A 216 -6.81 -41.85 -72.07
N GLY A 217 -7.28 -42.26 -73.21
CA GLY A 217 -7.94 -41.39 -74.17
C GLY A 217 -9.40 -41.25 -73.81
N ASP A 218 -9.76 -40.17 -73.23
CA ASP A 218 -10.94 -39.37 -73.58
C ASP A 218 -10.87 -37.99 -72.85
N SER A 219 -11.33 -37.03 -73.52
CA SER A 219 -11.19 -35.56 -73.43
C SER A 219 -11.15 -34.83 -72.11
N ASN A 220 -10.71 -35.43 -71.02
CA ASN A 220 -10.30 -34.76 -69.77
C ASN A 220 -9.23 -35.62 -69.06
N GLY A 221 -8.09 -35.78 -69.73
CA GLY A 221 -7.06 -36.74 -69.35
C GLY A 221 -6.29 -36.34 -68.09
N MET A 222 -6.50 -37.08 -67.01
CA MET A 222 -5.57 -37.12 -65.85
C MET A 222 -4.50 -38.17 -66.21
N LEU A 223 -3.26 -37.72 -66.44
CA LEU A 223 -2.11 -38.60 -66.64
C LEU A 223 -1.66 -39.13 -65.24
N ILE A 224 -1.96 -40.42 -65.02
CA ILE A 224 -1.46 -41.08 -63.78
C ILE A 224 -0.29 -41.99 -64.22
N ASN A 225 0.91 -41.63 -63.79
CA ASN A 225 2.08 -42.50 -63.90
C ASN A 225 2.09 -43.47 -62.71
N ILE A 226 1.68 -44.71 -62.98
CA ILE A 226 1.73 -45.78 -61.96
C ILE A 226 2.96 -46.64 -62.29
N ASP A 227 3.95 -46.65 -61.44
CA ASP A 227 5.08 -47.51 -61.46
C ASP A 227 4.63 -48.95 -61.06
N PRO A 228 4.86 -49.97 -61.86
CA PRO A 228 4.42 -51.33 -61.53
C PRO A 228 5.02 -51.90 -60.23
N GLU A 229 6.11 -51.33 -59.73
CA GLU A 229 6.74 -51.76 -58.48
C GLU A 229 6.06 -51.20 -57.22
N ASP A 230 5.20 -50.20 -57.38
CA ASP A 230 4.46 -49.60 -56.25
C ASP A 230 3.09 -50.24 -55.97
N LEU A 231 2.62 -51.15 -56.86
CA LEU A 231 1.35 -51.84 -56.65
C LEU A 231 1.37 -52.91 -55.53
N GLY A 232 2.53 -53.11 -54.89
CA GLY A 232 2.69 -54.14 -53.84
C GLY A 232 2.91 -53.60 -52.43
N LYS A 233 3.06 -52.31 -52.25
CA LYS A 233 3.30 -51.72 -50.91
C LYS A 233 2.01 -51.07 -50.37
N SER A 234 1.32 -51.78 -49.50
CA SER A 234 0.25 -51.26 -48.68
C SER A 234 0.82 -50.17 -47.82
N SER A 235 0.45 -48.90 -48.08
CA SER A 235 0.75 -47.76 -47.23
C SER A 235 0.01 -47.94 -45.92
N SER A 236 0.71 -48.35 -44.88
CA SER A 236 0.20 -48.26 -43.51
C SER A 236 0.14 -46.78 -43.10
N TYR A 237 -1.05 -46.22 -43.11
CA TYR A 237 -1.35 -44.93 -42.54
C TYR A 237 -1.12 -44.98 -41.02
N VAL A 238 -0.11 -44.28 -40.52
CA VAL A 238 0.13 -44.07 -39.10
C VAL A 238 -0.50 -42.72 -38.76
N PRO A 239 -1.60 -42.66 -37.95
CA PRO A 239 -2.16 -41.41 -37.52
C PRO A 239 -1.19 -40.70 -36.56
N PRO A 240 -1.12 -39.39 -36.58
CA PRO A 240 -0.26 -38.63 -35.65
C PRO A 240 -0.69 -38.87 -34.20
N THR A 241 0.24 -39.34 -33.35
CA THR A 241 0.09 -39.52 -31.92
C THR A 241 -0.17 -38.16 -31.25
N GLN A 242 -1.32 -38.05 -30.57
CA GLN A 242 -1.59 -36.93 -29.68
C GLN A 242 -0.60 -36.95 -28.52
N PRO A 243 -0.13 -35.77 -28.06
CA PRO A 243 0.72 -35.69 -26.88
C PRO A 243 -0.08 -36.09 -25.63
N THR A 244 0.35 -37.17 -24.98
CA THR A 244 -0.13 -37.58 -23.65
C THR A 244 0.24 -36.54 -22.62
N THR A 245 -0.76 -35.93 -21.99
CA THR A 245 -0.63 -35.19 -20.74
C THR A 245 -0.16 -36.14 -19.64
N GLN A 246 1.10 -36.04 -19.24
CA GLN A 246 1.57 -36.65 -18.00
C GLN A 246 0.97 -35.88 -16.84
N ASN A 247 0.06 -36.50 -16.12
CA ASN A 247 -0.27 -36.15 -14.73
C ASN A 247 0.87 -36.67 -13.85
N ASP A 248 1.71 -35.77 -13.39
CA ASP A 248 2.59 -36.03 -12.26
C ASP A 248 1.79 -35.78 -10.97
N THR A 249 1.32 -36.90 -10.40
CA THR A 249 0.92 -37.03 -9.01
C THR A 249 2.13 -37.58 -8.24
N THR A 250 2.80 -36.77 -7.46
CA THR A 250 3.63 -37.27 -6.33
C THR A 250 3.58 -36.25 -5.20
N GLU A 251 3.04 -36.76 -4.08
CA GLU A 251 3.29 -36.52 -2.64
C GLU A 251 3.51 -35.09 -2.13
#